data_42157911f9ceb4d8e6d6be73e736f937
#
_entry.id   42157911f9ceb4d8e6d6be73e736f937
#
_cell.length_a   1.000
_cell.length_b   1.000
_cell.length_c   1.000
_cell.angle_alpha   90.00
_cell.angle_beta   90.00
_cell.angle_gamma   90.00
#
_symmetry.space_group_name_H-M   'P 1'
#
loop_
_entity.id
_entity.type
_entity.pdbx_description
1 polymer ?
#
loop_
_entity_poly.entity_id
_entity_poly.type
_entity_poly.pdbx_seq_one_letter_code
_entity_poly.pdbx_strand_id
1 'polypeptide(L)'
;MGLTPDADRFRFMFEMFKNAIEITNSFEPKDIAYALEGMEGRSIDGGKIKMRKDDHQIHFDMQALLLTEKNDQSVIYRNQDFDMSYVTVGNIPMEDITLDTSCEMKRP
;
A
#
# COMPACT_ATOMS: atom_id res chain seq x y z
N MET A 1 19.72 -5.28 1.82
CA MET A 1 18.67 -5.22 0.78
C MET A 1 17.95 -3.89 0.94
N GLY A 2 18.02 -3.01 -0.06
CA GLY A 2 17.31 -1.73 -0.03
C GLY A 2 15.81 -1.95 -0.24
N LEU A 3 14.96 -1.30 0.58
CA LEU A 3 13.53 -1.25 0.32
C LEU A 3 13.25 -0.15 -0.69
N THR A 4 12.46 -0.47 -1.70
CA THR A 4 11.89 0.52 -2.61
C THR A 4 10.42 0.77 -2.23
N PRO A 5 9.81 1.91 -2.62
CA PRO A 5 8.39 2.14 -2.39
C PRO A 5 7.51 1.03 -2.97
N ASP A 6 7.89 0.46 -4.11
CA ASP A 6 7.15 -0.63 -4.73
C ASP A 6 7.25 -1.93 -3.93
N ALA A 7 8.42 -2.24 -3.36
CA ALA A 7 8.59 -3.41 -2.53
C ALA A 7 7.69 -3.36 -1.28
N ASP A 8 7.50 -2.18 -0.69
CA ASP A 8 6.59 -2.00 0.44
C ASP A 8 5.12 -2.24 0.05
N ARG A 9 4.70 -1.79 -1.12
CA ARG A 9 3.35 -2.07 -1.64
C ARG A 9 3.10 -3.56 -1.84
N PHE A 10 4.06 -4.28 -2.42
CA PHE A 10 3.95 -5.74 -2.56
C PHE A 10 3.89 -6.43 -1.19
N ARG A 11 4.74 -6.05 -0.23
CA ARG A 11 4.69 -6.55 1.13
C ARG A 11 3.29 -6.41 1.72
N PHE A 12 2.72 -5.22 1.61
CA PHE A 12 1.38 -4.95 2.14
C PHE A 12 0.29 -5.80 1.47
N MET A 13 0.37 -6.01 0.15
CA MET A 13 -0.57 -6.90 -0.54
C MET A 13 -0.55 -8.32 0.03
N PHE A 14 0.64 -8.88 0.26
CA PHE A 14 0.76 -10.21 0.88
C PHE A 14 0.22 -10.24 2.32
N GLU A 15 0.47 -9.19 3.10
CA GLU A 15 -0.09 -9.07 4.46
C GLU A 15 -1.61 -9.02 4.44
N MET A 16 -2.22 -8.28 3.51
CA MET A 16 -3.68 -8.25 3.34
C MET A 16 -4.25 -9.63 3.03
N PHE A 17 -3.66 -10.35 2.08
CA PHE A 17 -4.10 -11.72 1.75
C PHE A 17 -3.96 -12.66 2.95
N LYS A 18 -2.83 -12.62 3.65
CA LYS A 18 -2.64 -13.39 4.87
C LYS A 18 -3.73 -13.11 5.89
N ASN A 19 -3.99 -11.82 6.17
CA ASN A 19 -4.99 -11.41 7.14
C ASN A 19 -6.41 -11.83 6.70
N ALA A 20 -6.72 -11.72 5.42
CA ALA A 20 -8.02 -12.16 4.89
C ALA A 20 -8.23 -13.67 5.10
N ILE A 21 -7.22 -14.50 4.84
CA ILE A 21 -7.26 -15.95 5.07
C ILE A 21 -7.43 -16.24 6.58
N GLU A 22 -6.70 -15.55 7.44
CA GLU A 22 -6.80 -15.73 8.89
C GLU A 22 -8.17 -15.34 9.45
N ILE A 23 -8.76 -14.25 8.95
CA ILE A 23 -10.09 -13.78 9.36
C ILE A 23 -11.18 -14.76 8.93
N THR A 24 -11.12 -15.24 7.69
CA THR A 24 -12.16 -16.12 7.13
C THR A 24 -11.96 -17.58 7.44
N ASN A 25 -10.73 -17.97 7.80
CA ASN A 25 -10.29 -19.36 7.89
C ASN A 25 -10.66 -20.16 6.62
N SER A 26 -10.55 -19.51 5.45
CA SER A 26 -10.98 -20.03 4.15
C SER A 26 -9.94 -19.69 3.08
N PHE A 27 -9.85 -20.55 2.06
CA PHE A 27 -9.10 -20.31 0.83
C PHE A 27 -10.02 -20.04 -0.36
N GLU A 28 -11.32 -19.99 -0.13
CA GLU A 28 -12.28 -19.69 -1.18
C GLU A 28 -12.13 -18.24 -1.65
N PRO A 29 -11.96 -17.97 -2.96
CA PRO A 29 -11.72 -16.63 -3.49
C PRO A 29 -12.80 -15.61 -3.08
N LYS A 30 -14.04 -16.05 -2.98
CA LYS A 30 -15.18 -15.22 -2.58
C LYS A 30 -15.04 -14.73 -1.14
N ASP A 31 -14.71 -15.61 -0.21
CA ASP A 31 -14.54 -15.27 1.20
C ASP A 31 -13.39 -14.29 1.39
N ILE A 32 -12.27 -14.54 0.68
CA ILE A 32 -11.10 -13.66 0.70
C ILE A 32 -11.46 -12.28 0.13
N ALA A 33 -12.17 -12.22 -0.99
CA ALA A 33 -12.57 -10.96 -1.62
C ALA A 33 -13.42 -10.09 -0.68
N TYR A 34 -14.39 -10.69 0.02
CA TYR A 34 -15.20 -9.98 1.01
C TYR A 34 -14.39 -9.54 2.24
N ALA A 35 -13.46 -10.36 2.71
CA ALA A 35 -12.62 -10.01 3.85
C ALA A 35 -11.64 -8.86 3.55
N LEU A 36 -11.25 -8.70 2.29
CA LEU A 36 -10.42 -7.58 1.86
C LEU A 36 -11.17 -6.24 1.84
N GLU A 37 -12.51 -6.24 1.73
CA GLU A 37 -13.30 -5.02 1.66
C GLU A 37 -13.16 -4.14 2.90
N GLY A 38 -12.65 -2.92 2.69
CA GLY A 38 -12.44 -1.95 3.77
C GLY A 38 -11.25 -2.26 4.68
N MET A 39 -10.44 -3.27 4.37
CA MET A 39 -9.26 -3.59 5.15
C MET A 39 -8.27 -2.42 5.11
N GLU A 40 -7.74 -2.10 6.27
CA GLU A 40 -6.81 -0.99 6.46
C GLU A 40 -5.45 -1.50 6.92
N GLY A 41 -4.41 -0.75 6.61
CA GLY A 41 -3.06 -1.02 7.05
C GLY A 41 -2.17 0.20 6.94
N ARG A 42 -0.86 -0.04 7.09
CA ARG A 42 0.13 1.03 7.01
C ARG A 42 1.33 0.59 6.19
N SER A 43 1.84 1.54 5.41
CA SER A 43 3.15 1.43 4.76
C SER A 43 4.27 1.50 5.80
N ILE A 44 5.49 1.14 5.39
CA ILE A 44 6.67 1.13 6.28
C ILE A 44 7.02 2.52 6.81
N ASP A 45 6.67 3.57 6.09
CA ASP A 45 6.84 4.96 6.48
C ASP A 45 5.68 5.51 7.33
N GLY A 46 4.67 4.68 7.63
CA GLY A 46 3.53 5.01 8.46
C GLY A 46 2.31 5.56 7.71
N GLY A 47 2.40 5.76 6.38
CA GLY A 47 1.28 6.20 5.56
C GLY A 47 0.10 5.23 5.61
N LYS A 48 -1.11 5.74 5.48
CA LYS A 48 -2.32 4.92 5.49
C LYS A 48 -2.49 4.15 4.19
N ILE A 49 -3.02 2.95 4.28
CA ILE A 49 -3.42 2.11 3.14
C ILE A 49 -4.80 1.54 3.42
N LYS A 50 -5.68 1.51 2.41
CA LYS A 50 -7.04 1.00 2.53
C LYS A 50 -7.51 0.35 1.24
N MET A 51 -8.18 -0.80 1.35
CA MET A 51 -8.94 -1.40 0.26
C MET A 51 -10.34 -0.80 0.21
N ARG A 52 -10.72 -0.22 -0.92
CA ARG A 52 -12.08 0.29 -1.13
C ARG A 52 -13.08 -0.85 -1.27
N LYS A 53 -14.28 -0.66 -0.71
CA LYS A 53 -15.38 -1.62 -0.86
C LYS A 53 -16.03 -1.59 -2.24
N ASP A 54 -16.07 -0.42 -2.86
CA ASP A 54 -16.90 -0.17 -4.03
C ASP A 54 -16.28 -0.72 -5.32
N ASP A 55 -14.96 -0.78 -5.40
CA ASP A 55 -14.24 -1.17 -6.61
C ASP A 55 -13.02 -2.06 -6.36
N HIS A 56 -12.74 -2.42 -5.11
CA HIS A 56 -11.56 -3.18 -4.67
C HIS A 56 -10.23 -2.54 -5.07
N GLN A 57 -10.19 -1.22 -5.23
CA GLN A 57 -8.94 -0.51 -5.43
C GLN A 57 -8.23 -0.25 -4.09
N ILE A 58 -6.91 -0.41 -4.11
CA ILE A 58 -6.07 -0.03 -2.97
C ILE A 58 -5.81 1.47 -3.05
N HIS A 59 -6.20 2.18 -2.01
CA HIS A 59 -5.88 3.58 -1.79
C HIS A 59 -4.78 3.71 -0.74
N PHE A 60 -3.88 4.66 -0.94
CA PHE A 60 -2.78 4.94 -0.02
C PHE A 60 -2.43 6.42 -0.07
N ASP A 61 -1.84 6.90 1.02
CA ASP A 61 -1.24 8.24 1.05
C ASP A 61 -0.16 8.33 -0.04
N MET A 62 -0.20 9.37 -0.85
CA MET A 62 0.78 9.57 -1.91
C MET A 62 1.95 10.38 -1.39
N GLN A 63 3.15 9.88 -1.63
CA GLN A 63 4.38 10.53 -1.21
C GLN A 63 5.08 11.21 -2.38
N ALA A 64 5.52 12.43 -2.14
CA ALA A 64 6.50 13.08 -2.99
C ALA A 64 7.91 12.70 -2.50
N LEU A 65 8.66 12.04 -3.36
CA LEU A 65 9.98 11.53 -3.07
C LEU A 65 11.04 12.32 -3.85
N LEU A 66 12.10 12.70 -3.16
CA LEU A 66 13.29 13.26 -3.78
C LEU A 66 14.38 12.19 -3.86
N LEU A 67 14.88 11.94 -5.07
CA LEU A 67 16.05 11.10 -5.27
C LEU A 67 17.31 11.89 -4.90
N THR A 68 18.16 11.34 -4.07
CA THR A 68 19.36 12.00 -3.54
C THR A 68 20.50 11.02 -3.33
N GLU A 69 21.73 11.51 -3.37
CA GLU A 69 22.93 10.76 -3.00
C GLU A 69 23.06 10.57 -1.48
N LYS A 70 22.13 11.12 -0.71
CA LYS A 70 22.15 10.99 0.74
C LYS A 70 21.86 9.56 1.16
N ASN A 71 22.82 8.90 1.74
CA ASN A 71 22.73 7.50 2.18
C ASN A 71 22.98 7.39 3.69
N ASP A 72 22.17 8.09 4.48
CA ASP A 72 22.22 8.01 5.94
C ASP A 72 21.12 7.10 6.52
N GLN A 73 21.17 6.86 7.81
CA GLN A 73 20.24 5.97 8.50
C GLN A 73 18.80 6.50 8.59
N SER A 74 18.55 7.77 8.25
CA SER A 74 17.22 8.37 8.23
C SER A 74 16.42 8.02 6.98
N VAL A 75 17.06 7.41 5.98
CA VAL A 75 16.45 7.07 4.71
C VAL A 75 15.81 5.70 4.76
N ILE A 76 14.49 5.63 4.58
CA ILE A 76 13.71 4.39 4.58
C ILE A 76 13.92 3.61 3.27
N TYR A 77 13.87 4.31 2.15
CA TYR A 77 13.98 3.70 0.83
C TYR A 77 15.37 3.91 0.23
N ARG A 78 16.09 2.82 -0.02
CA ARG A 78 17.45 2.84 -0.58
C ARG A 78 17.51 2.05 -1.87
N ASN A 79 18.22 2.60 -2.85
CA ASN A 79 18.63 1.87 -4.02
C ASN A 79 20.12 1.51 -3.89
N GLN A 80 20.41 0.22 -3.72
CA GLN A 80 21.77 -0.26 -3.50
C GLN A 80 22.63 -0.26 -4.78
N ASP A 81 21.99 -0.30 -5.95
CA ASP A 81 22.70 -0.43 -7.21
C ASP A 81 23.33 0.90 -7.67
N PHE A 82 22.81 2.03 -7.18
CA PHE A 82 23.22 3.37 -7.62
C PHE A 82 23.69 4.30 -6.50
N ASP A 83 23.87 3.78 -5.30
CA ASP A 83 24.21 4.57 -4.09
C ASP A 83 23.31 5.80 -3.88
N MET A 84 22.06 5.67 -4.29
CA MET A 84 21.04 6.71 -4.20
C MET A 84 19.92 6.30 -3.26
N SER A 85 19.22 7.28 -2.73
CA SER A 85 18.14 7.08 -1.79
C SER A 85 16.95 7.99 -2.11
N TYR A 86 15.77 7.59 -1.63
CA TYR A 86 14.58 8.41 -1.73
C TYR A 86 14.26 9.02 -0.37
N VAL A 87 14.20 10.35 -0.32
CA VAL A 87 13.78 11.10 0.85
C VAL A 87 12.37 11.61 0.63
N THR A 88 11.47 11.36 1.57
CA THR A 88 10.11 11.90 1.51
C THR A 88 10.16 13.40 1.76
N VAL A 89 9.72 14.20 0.81
CA VAL A 89 9.65 15.66 0.89
C VAL A 89 8.24 16.20 1.05
N GLY A 90 7.25 15.34 0.88
CA GLY A 90 5.84 15.69 1.08
C GLY A 90 4.97 14.45 1.16
N ASN A 91 3.81 14.60 1.78
CA ASN A 91 2.78 13.57 1.85
C ASN A 91 1.43 14.19 1.49
N ILE A 92 0.68 13.51 0.62
CA ILE A 92 -0.69 13.87 0.24
C ILE A 92 -1.59 12.78 0.82
N PRO A 93 -2.47 13.12 1.77
CA PRO A 93 -3.40 12.16 2.35
C PRO A 93 -4.28 11.52 1.28
N MET A 94 -4.60 10.23 1.43
CA MET A 94 -5.45 9.54 0.45
C MET A 94 -6.84 10.18 0.33
N GLU A 95 -7.33 10.81 1.38
CA GLU A 95 -8.62 11.50 1.39
C GLU A 95 -8.67 12.67 0.39
N ASP A 96 -7.52 13.31 0.14
CA ASP A 96 -7.41 14.45 -0.78
C ASP A 96 -7.32 14.04 -2.26
N ILE A 97 -6.99 12.78 -2.53
CA ILE A 97 -6.77 12.24 -3.88
C ILE A 97 -7.77 11.15 -4.26
N THR A 98 -8.65 10.76 -3.34
CA THR A 98 -9.70 9.76 -3.60
C THR A 98 -10.82 10.38 -4.44
N LEU A 99 -11.02 9.85 -5.64
CA LEU A 99 -12.15 10.18 -6.48
C LEU A 99 -13.34 9.26 -6.20
N ASP A 100 -14.55 9.74 -6.45
CA ASP A 100 -15.74 8.91 -6.43
C ASP A 100 -15.62 7.79 -7.46
N THR A 101 -16.09 6.60 -7.09
CA THR A 101 -16.12 5.49 -8.05
C THR A 101 -17.36 5.54 -8.91
N SER A 102 -17.18 5.28 -10.22
CA SER A 102 -18.28 4.99 -11.14
C SER A 102 -18.49 3.49 -11.33
N CYS A 103 -17.76 2.66 -10.59
CA CYS A 103 -17.83 1.21 -10.72
C CYS A 103 -19.08 0.67 -10.03
N GLU A 104 -19.94 -0.01 -10.81
CA GLU A 104 -21.06 -0.80 -10.30
C GLU A 104 -20.64 -2.27 -10.20
N MET A 105 -19.87 -2.59 -9.18
CA MET A 105 -19.34 -3.94 -8.99
C MET A 105 -20.48 -4.93 -8.71
N LYS A 106 -20.59 -5.96 -9.54
CA LYS A 106 -21.50 -7.10 -9.29
C LYS A 106 -20.77 -8.10 -8.40
N ARG A 107 -21.26 -8.24 -7.17
CA ARG A 107 -20.73 -9.25 -6.23
C ARG A 107 -21.31 -10.62 -6.56
N PRO A 108 -20.50 -11.69 -6.47
CA PRO A 108 -20.94 -13.06 -6.70
C PRO A 108 -21.90 -13.57 -5.61
#